data_280b862c6b748f74764b570560feef51
#
_entry.id   280b862c6b748f74764b570560feef51
#
_cell.length_a   1.000
_cell.length_b   1.000
_cell.length_c   1.000
_cell.angle_alpha   90.00
_cell.angle_beta   90.00
_cell.angle_gamma   90.00
#
_symmetry.space_group_name_H-M   'P 1'
#
loop_
_entity.id
_entity.type
_entity.pdbx_description
1 polymer ?
#
loop_
_entity_poly.entity_id
_entity_poly.type
_entity_poly.pdbx_seq_one_letter_code
_entity_poly.pdbx_strand_id
1 'polypeptide(L)'
;MLFIMKMKRSLIIALMLSFAMGVYAKGPVNIEGKTVPYVKIRDLQNQPIDLPSLGKAPLLLFYVDPDHAGQNSDFIEYLESHPIGGDKIVAYGIVNLKDAPMLPNSVVRSMMRAKQKKTGAAMYTDVDNSLRDAWGMGDVNNQFVIIFVTKDRKVEFFRYGDFTAKDKADFWRVVNKYK
;
A
#
# COMPACT_ATOMS: atom_id res chain seq x y z
N MET A 1 -10.34 47.67 49.48
CA MET A 1 -10.18 46.21 49.43
C MET A 1 -11.12 45.67 48.36
N LEU A 2 -10.86 45.99 47.10
CA LEU A 2 -11.72 45.53 45.97
C LEU A 2 -10.94 45.62 44.63
N PHE A 3 -9.75 44.95 44.50
CA PHE A 3 -8.99 45.03 43.26
C PHE A 3 -8.29 43.73 42.83
N ILE A 4 -8.60 42.60 43.47
CA ILE A 4 -7.83 41.32 43.20
C ILE A 4 -8.74 40.22 42.58
N MET A 5 -9.96 40.51 42.12
CA MET A 5 -10.84 39.43 41.65
C MET A 5 -11.19 39.43 40.14
N LYS A 6 -10.44 40.17 39.30
CA LYS A 6 -10.73 40.21 37.85
C LYS A 6 -9.69 39.51 36.93
N MET A 7 -8.59 38.94 37.46
CA MET A 7 -7.55 38.36 36.64
C MET A 7 -7.54 36.83 36.47
N LYS A 8 -8.48 36.11 37.05
CA LYS A 8 -8.48 34.64 37.01
C LYS A 8 -9.40 33.99 36.00
N ARG A 9 -10.22 34.75 35.28
CA ARG A 9 -11.16 34.18 34.28
C ARG A 9 -10.65 34.19 32.84
N SER A 10 -9.70 35.03 32.49
CA SER A 10 -9.15 35.12 31.11
C SER A 10 -8.07 34.09 30.78
N LEU A 11 -7.41 33.47 31.78
CA LEU A 11 -6.34 32.53 31.56
C LEU A 11 -6.83 31.10 31.30
N ILE A 12 -8.06 30.79 31.65
CA ILE A 12 -8.64 29.43 31.47
C ILE A 12 -9.23 29.24 30.07
N ILE A 13 -9.63 30.34 29.41
CA ILE A 13 -10.21 30.29 28.05
C ILE A 13 -9.14 30.12 26.97
N ALA A 14 -7.89 30.57 27.22
CA ALA A 14 -6.78 30.43 26.26
C ALA A 14 -6.18 29.01 26.23
N LEU A 15 -6.42 28.14 27.22
CA LEU A 15 -5.87 26.81 27.28
C LEU A 15 -6.79 25.72 26.68
N MET A 16 -8.01 26.06 26.30
CA MET A 16 -8.94 25.10 25.69
C MET A 16 -9.04 25.18 24.15
N LEU A 17 -8.31 26.07 23.51
CA LEU A 17 -8.34 26.22 22.04
C LEU A 17 -7.20 25.48 21.30
N SER A 18 -6.34 24.76 22.00
CA SER A 18 -5.16 24.12 21.38
C SER A 18 -5.25 22.59 21.25
N PHE A 19 -6.42 21.96 21.43
CA PHE A 19 -6.55 20.49 21.37
C PHE A 19 -7.59 19.98 20.36
N ALA A 20 -7.87 20.76 19.33
CA ALA A 20 -8.63 20.27 18.17
C ALA A 20 -7.78 20.26 16.91
N MET A 21 -6.54 19.77 17.01
CA MET A 21 -5.92 19.18 15.83
C MET A 21 -6.58 17.82 15.62
N GLY A 22 -7.70 17.85 14.92
CA GLY A 22 -8.29 16.63 14.39
C GLY A 22 -7.18 15.86 13.68
N VAL A 23 -6.94 14.64 14.12
CA VAL A 23 -6.21 13.67 13.32
C VAL A 23 -7.11 13.41 12.11
N TYR A 24 -7.00 14.25 11.10
CA TYR A 24 -7.52 13.91 9.79
C TYR A 24 -6.72 12.68 9.36
N ALA A 25 -7.36 11.53 9.31
CA ALA A 25 -6.82 10.37 8.62
C ALA A 25 -6.45 10.87 7.22
N LYS A 26 -5.15 11.06 6.99
CA LYS A 26 -4.67 11.48 5.67
C LYS A 26 -4.86 10.27 4.78
N GLY A 27 -5.69 10.40 3.77
CA GLY A 27 -5.85 9.38 2.75
C GLY A 27 -4.51 8.98 2.08
N PRO A 28 -4.56 8.20 1.00
CA PRO A 28 -3.37 7.77 0.29
C PRO A 28 -2.46 8.94 -0.12
N VAL A 29 -1.16 8.76 0.04
CA VAL A 29 -0.13 9.75 -0.32
C VAL A 29 0.59 9.28 -1.58
N ASN A 30 0.58 10.09 -2.63
CA ASN A 30 1.35 9.76 -3.83
C ASN A 30 2.85 9.75 -3.52
N ILE A 31 3.49 8.61 -3.79
CA ILE A 31 4.91 8.37 -3.55
C ILE A 31 5.74 8.31 -4.84
N GLU A 32 5.18 8.63 -6.00
CA GLU A 32 5.93 8.69 -7.25
C GLU A 32 7.13 9.62 -7.13
N GLY A 33 8.25 9.21 -7.70
CA GLY A 33 9.51 9.93 -7.64
C GLY A 33 10.36 9.67 -6.39
N LYS A 34 9.79 9.10 -5.32
CA LYS A 34 10.54 8.78 -4.09
C LYS A 34 11.41 7.54 -4.28
N THR A 35 12.56 7.53 -3.62
CA THR A 35 13.37 6.32 -3.42
C THR A 35 12.91 5.65 -2.12
N VAL A 36 12.49 4.39 -2.20
CA VAL A 36 11.95 3.65 -1.06
C VAL A 36 13.03 2.86 -0.33
N PRO A 37 12.94 2.75 1.01
CA PRO A 37 13.86 1.94 1.81
C PRO A 37 13.61 0.43 1.63
N TYR A 38 14.59 -0.38 2.00
CA TYR A 38 14.38 -1.81 2.20
C TYR A 38 13.41 -2.05 3.34
N VAL A 39 12.58 -3.07 3.21
CA VAL A 39 11.54 -3.40 4.19
C VAL A 39 11.37 -4.92 4.27
N LYS A 40 10.95 -5.39 5.44
CA LYS A 40 10.51 -6.78 5.64
C LYS A 40 9.01 -6.89 5.56
N ILE A 41 8.56 -7.97 4.94
CA ILE A 41 7.16 -8.39 4.86
C ILE A 41 7.06 -9.84 5.38
N ARG A 42 5.91 -10.48 5.22
CA ARG A 42 5.74 -11.89 5.58
C ARG A 42 5.40 -12.75 4.36
N ASP A 43 5.96 -13.95 4.34
CA ASP A 43 5.52 -14.98 3.40
C ASP A 43 4.16 -15.61 3.82
N LEU A 44 3.67 -16.55 3.05
CA LEU A 44 2.40 -17.23 3.34
C LEU A 44 2.49 -18.25 4.49
N GLN A 45 3.67 -18.52 5.01
CA GLN A 45 3.94 -19.27 6.24
C GLN A 45 4.10 -18.36 7.45
N ASN A 46 3.92 -17.03 7.25
CA ASN A 46 4.09 -15.99 8.27
C ASN A 46 5.54 -15.79 8.72
N GLN A 47 6.52 -16.21 7.92
CA GLN A 47 7.92 -15.95 8.21
C GLN A 47 8.33 -14.55 7.72
N PRO A 48 9.12 -13.79 8.49
CA PRO A 48 9.62 -12.50 8.03
C PRO A 48 10.66 -12.72 6.92
N ILE A 49 10.48 -11.99 5.82
CA ILE A 49 11.39 -12.00 4.67
C ILE A 49 11.67 -10.58 4.21
N ASP A 50 12.80 -10.34 3.60
CA ASP A 50 13.05 -9.10 2.87
C ASP A 50 12.13 -9.02 1.65
N LEU A 51 11.67 -7.81 1.29
CA LEU A 51 10.83 -7.63 0.10
C LEU A 51 11.56 -8.19 -1.13
N PRO A 52 11.02 -9.23 -1.77
CA PRO A 52 11.72 -9.96 -2.81
C PRO A 52 12.13 -9.08 -3.99
N SER A 53 13.36 -9.26 -4.45
CA SER A 53 13.94 -8.57 -5.62
C SER A 53 14.03 -7.05 -5.54
N LEU A 54 13.68 -6.42 -4.41
CA LEU A 54 13.88 -4.98 -4.23
C LEU A 54 15.36 -4.61 -4.36
N GLY A 55 15.68 -3.65 -5.22
CA GLY A 55 17.06 -3.26 -5.54
C GLY A 55 17.82 -4.21 -6.47
N LYS A 56 17.18 -5.31 -6.93
CA LYS A 56 17.79 -6.29 -7.83
C LYS A 56 17.18 -6.28 -9.23
N ALA A 57 15.87 -6.05 -9.31
CA ALA A 57 15.12 -5.96 -10.58
C ALA A 57 14.02 -4.91 -10.45
N PRO A 58 13.45 -4.41 -11.57
CA PRO A 58 12.20 -3.66 -11.55
C PRO A 58 11.08 -4.51 -10.95
N LEU A 59 10.27 -3.91 -10.08
CA LEU A 59 9.16 -4.58 -9.40
C LEU A 59 7.82 -3.98 -9.81
N LEU A 60 6.85 -4.86 -10.04
CA LEU A 60 5.44 -4.52 -10.15
C LEU A 60 4.70 -5.14 -8.95
N LEU A 61 4.22 -4.31 -8.05
CA LEU A 61 3.57 -4.73 -6.83
C LEU A 61 2.08 -4.40 -6.88
N PHE A 62 1.26 -5.38 -6.49
CA PHE A 62 -0.17 -5.24 -6.26
C PHE A 62 -0.39 -5.29 -4.75
N TYR A 63 -0.54 -4.11 -4.12
CA TYR A 63 -0.81 -4.01 -2.70
C TYR A 63 -2.31 -3.88 -2.46
N VAL A 64 -2.90 -4.86 -1.82
CA VAL A 64 -4.35 -5.08 -1.84
C VAL A 64 -4.91 -5.18 -0.43
N ASP A 65 -5.97 -4.41 -0.16
CA ASP A 65 -6.85 -4.67 0.97
C ASP A 65 -7.76 -5.85 0.61
N PRO A 66 -7.83 -6.93 1.43
CA PRO A 66 -8.70 -8.07 1.15
C PRO A 66 -10.17 -7.71 0.97
N ASP A 67 -10.67 -6.72 1.69
CA ASP A 67 -12.07 -6.29 1.61
C ASP A 67 -12.39 -5.61 0.26
N HIS A 68 -11.35 -5.18 -0.47
CA HIS A 68 -11.44 -4.54 -1.80
C HIS A 68 -10.66 -5.30 -2.88
N ALA A 69 -10.45 -6.60 -2.69
CA ALA A 69 -9.72 -7.45 -3.65
C ALA A 69 -10.37 -7.54 -5.03
N GLY A 70 -11.66 -7.24 -5.15
CA GLY A 70 -12.39 -7.17 -6.43
C GLY A 70 -12.26 -5.84 -7.17
N GLN A 71 -11.64 -4.81 -6.56
CA GLN A 71 -11.42 -3.53 -7.22
C GLN A 71 -10.49 -3.71 -8.43
N ASN A 72 -10.85 -3.15 -9.58
CA ASN A 72 -10.12 -3.29 -10.85
C ASN A 72 -10.05 -4.72 -11.41
N SER A 73 -10.99 -5.62 -11.08
CA SER A 73 -10.98 -7.02 -11.51
C SER A 73 -10.70 -7.21 -12.99
N ASP A 74 -11.41 -6.49 -13.87
CA ASP A 74 -11.25 -6.58 -15.33
C ASP A 74 -9.81 -6.27 -15.79
N PHE A 75 -9.17 -5.29 -15.15
CA PHE A 75 -7.80 -4.93 -15.46
C PHE A 75 -6.81 -5.98 -14.94
N ILE A 76 -7.06 -6.53 -13.77
CA ILE A 76 -6.21 -7.58 -13.19
C ILE A 76 -6.34 -8.89 -13.98
N GLU A 77 -7.56 -9.30 -14.38
CA GLU A 77 -7.78 -10.46 -15.23
C GLU A 77 -7.08 -10.30 -16.59
N TYR A 78 -7.13 -9.09 -17.16
CA TYR A 78 -6.35 -8.78 -18.36
C TYR A 78 -4.85 -8.98 -18.14
N LEU A 79 -4.29 -8.49 -17.01
CA LEU A 79 -2.86 -8.65 -16.69
C LEU A 79 -2.48 -10.11 -16.40
N GLU A 80 -3.35 -10.89 -15.75
CA GLU A 80 -3.16 -12.33 -15.50
C GLU A 80 -3.11 -13.13 -16.82
N SER A 81 -3.92 -12.74 -17.81
CA SER A 81 -3.95 -13.38 -19.14
C SER A 81 -2.87 -12.88 -20.11
N HIS A 82 -2.27 -11.72 -19.82
CA HIS A 82 -1.22 -11.08 -20.62
C HIS A 82 -0.01 -10.77 -19.73
N PRO A 83 0.82 -11.78 -19.37
CA PRO A 83 1.90 -11.61 -18.43
C PRO A 83 2.81 -10.42 -18.77
N ILE A 84 3.05 -9.60 -17.77
CA ILE A 84 3.83 -8.39 -17.91
C ILE A 84 5.30 -8.69 -17.65
N GLY A 85 6.15 -8.33 -18.59
CA GLY A 85 7.57 -8.14 -18.31
C GLY A 85 8.48 -9.35 -18.51
N GLY A 86 7.99 -10.57 -18.70
CA GLY A 86 8.84 -11.73 -18.87
C GLY A 86 9.89 -11.82 -17.75
N ASP A 87 11.16 -12.05 -18.10
CA ASP A 87 12.26 -12.18 -17.13
C ASP A 87 12.77 -10.83 -16.59
N LYS A 88 12.29 -9.70 -17.09
CA LYS A 88 12.84 -8.38 -16.76
C LYS A 88 12.11 -7.67 -15.62
N ILE A 89 10.83 -7.94 -15.41
CA ILE A 89 10.02 -7.33 -14.36
C ILE A 89 9.52 -8.42 -13.41
N VAL A 90 9.81 -8.30 -12.14
CA VAL A 90 9.29 -9.21 -11.11
C VAL A 90 7.94 -8.66 -10.63
N ALA A 91 6.88 -9.45 -10.78
CA ALA A 91 5.53 -9.07 -10.39
C ALA A 91 4.97 -9.98 -9.29
N TYR A 92 4.33 -9.40 -8.25
CA TYR A 92 3.67 -10.17 -7.20
C TYR A 92 2.66 -9.36 -6.40
N GLY A 93 1.76 -10.08 -5.70
CA GLY A 93 0.77 -9.50 -4.81
C GLY A 93 1.25 -9.41 -3.37
N ILE A 94 0.85 -8.33 -2.69
CA ILE A 94 1.02 -8.17 -1.24
C ILE A 94 -0.35 -7.85 -0.66
N VAL A 95 -0.84 -8.70 0.23
CA VAL A 95 -2.12 -8.48 0.90
C VAL A 95 -1.89 -7.81 2.23
N ASN A 96 -2.54 -6.68 2.45
CA ASN A 96 -2.56 -5.98 3.73
C ASN A 96 -3.50 -6.70 4.69
N LEU A 97 -2.94 -7.44 5.64
CA LEU A 97 -3.73 -8.17 6.63
C LEU A 97 -4.02 -7.35 7.89
N LYS A 98 -3.40 -6.18 8.05
CA LYS A 98 -3.62 -5.32 9.21
C LYS A 98 -4.99 -4.65 9.15
N ASP A 99 -5.38 -4.26 7.95
CA ASP A 99 -6.61 -3.50 7.72
C ASP A 99 -7.80 -4.42 7.33
N ALA A 100 -7.64 -5.75 7.44
CA ALA A 100 -8.65 -6.77 7.13
C ALA A 100 -9.18 -7.48 8.39
N PRO A 101 -10.01 -6.85 9.21
CA PRO A 101 -10.43 -7.39 10.50
C PRO A 101 -11.46 -8.52 10.43
N MET A 102 -12.09 -8.73 9.28
CA MET A 102 -13.25 -9.64 9.14
C MET A 102 -12.89 -11.13 9.24
N LEU A 103 -11.67 -11.51 8.84
CA LEU A 103 -11.22 -12.89 8.85
C LEU A 103 -9.88 -13.04 9.60
N PRO A 104 -9.67 -14.15 10.32
CA PRO A 104 -8.36 -14.43 10.89
C PRO A 104 -7.27 -14.47 9.80
N ASN A 105 -6.11 -13.87 10.05
CA ASN A 105 -4.99 -13.83 9.11
C ASN A 105 -4.55 -15.22 8.58
N SER A 106 -4.72 -16.27 9.39
CA SER A 106 -4.43 -17.65 8.99
C SER A 106 -5.39 -18.15 7.90
N VAL A 107 -6.65 -17.73 7.95
CA VAL A 107 -7.67 -18.08 6.94
C VAL A 107 -7.35 -17.37 5.64
N VAL A 108 -7.08 -16.05 5.69
CA VAL A 108 -6.71 -15.27 4.50
C VAL A 108 -5.45 -15.86 3.85
N ARG A 109 -4.40 -16.17 4.62
CA ARG A 109 -3.19 -16.83 4.07
C ARG A 109 -3.48 -18.21 3.46
N SER A 110 -4.44 -18.94 3.99
CA SER A 110 -4.85 -20.22 3.40
C SER A 110 -5.50 -20.03 2.03
N MET A 111 -6.39 -19.04 1.90
CA MET A 111 -6.99 -18.67 0.61
C MET A 111 -5.94 -18.20 -0.40
N MET A 112 -4.96 -17.39 0.05
CA MET A 112 -3.85 -16.93 -0.79
C MET A 112 -2.99 -18.10 -1.28
N ARG A 113 -2.67 -19.08 -0.43
CA ARG A 113 -1.95 -20.31 -0.86
C ARG A 113 -2.71 -21.07 -1.93
N ALA A 114 -4.03 -21.18 -1.79
CA ALA A 114 -4.87 -21.82 -2.80
C ALA A 114 -4.84 -21.04 -4.14
N LYS A 115 -4.94 -19.71 -4.08
CA LYS A 115 -4.82 -18.85 -5.26
C LYS A 115 -3.43 -18.96 -5.90
N GLN A 116 -2.36 -18.89 -5.13
CA GLN A 116 -0.99 -19.07 -5.62
C GLN A 116 -0.79 -20.42 -6.32
N LYS A 117 -1.32 -21.51 -5.73
CA LYS A 117 -1.25 -22.84 -6.34
C LYS A 117 -1.99 -22.89 -7.67
N LYS A 118 -3.12 -22.18 -7.79
CA LYS A 118 -3.94 -22.15 -9.02
C LYS A 118 -3.32 -21.29 -10.12
N THR A 119 -2.75 -20.14 -9.77
CA THR A 119 -2.30 -19.11 -10.75
C THR A 119 -0.79 -19.10 -10.98
N GLY A 120 -0.01 -19.70 -10.06
CA GLY A 120 1.47 -19.56 -10.07
C GLY A 120 1.98 -18.20 -9.60
N ALA A 121 1.10 -17.23 -9.35
CA ALA A 121 1.50 -15.88 -8.95
C ALA A 121 2.08 -15.87 -7.53
N ALA A 122 3.25 -15.28 -7.35
CA ALA A 122 3.83 -15.10 -6.02
C ALA A 122 2.98 -14.13 -5.18
N MET A 123 2.82 -14.45 -3.88
CA MET A 123 2.01 -13.66 -2.96
C MET A 123 2.68 -13.56 -1.59
N TYR A 124 2.54 -12.39 -0.97
CA TYR A 124 3.10 -12.07 0.35
C TYR A 124 2.06 -11.31 1.18
N THR A 125 2.40 -11.03 2.45
CA THR A 125 1.50 -10.29 3.34
C THR A 125 2.23 -9.18 4.08
N ASP A 126 1.53 -8.06 4.28
CA ASP A 126 1.89 -7.00 5.21
C ASP A 126 0.92 -7.11 6.40
N VAL A 127 1.42 -7.55 7.57
CA VAL A 127 0.56 -7.89 8.71
C VAL A 127 0.46 -6.78 9.74
N ASP A 128 1.30 -5.77 9.63
CA ASP A 128 1.48 -4.69 10.59
C ASP A 128 1.65 -3.31 9.94
N ASN A 129 1.34 -3.19 8.64
CA ASN A 129 1.54 -2.02 7.81
C ASN A 129 3.02 -1.62 7.62
N SER A 130 3.96 -2.53 7.86
CA SER A 130 5.40 -2.24 7.75
C SER A 130 5.79 -1.68 6.38
N LEU A 131 5.28 -2.26 5.29
CA LEU A 131 5.55 -1.77 3.93
C LEU A 131 4.90 -0.42 3.69
N ARG A 132 3.61 -0.30 4.02
CA ARG A 132 2.83 0.93 3.87
C ARG A 132 3.52 2.11 4.56
N ASP A 133 3.90 1.90 5.82
CA ASP A 133 4.45 2.96 6.67
C ASP A 133 5.89 3.31 6.28
N ALA A 134 6.74 2.29 6.00
CA ALA A 134 8.12 2.51 5.55
C ALA A 134 8.20 3.28 4.23
N TRP A 135 7.26 3.07 3.32
CA TRP A 135 7.23 3.77 2.04
C TRP A 135 6.44 5.08 2.08
N GLY A 136 5.73 5.35 3.18
CA GLY A 136 4.95 6.57 3.38
C GLY A 136 3.76 6.68 2.44
N MET A 137 3.07 5.56 2.19
CA MET A 137 1.90 5.51 1.29
C MET A 137 0.66 6.19 1.87
N GLY A 138 0.68 6.59 3.14
CA GLY A 138 -0.49 7.14 3.83
C GLY A 138 -1.54 6.07 4.14
N ASP A 139 -2.78 6.48 4.30
CA ASP A 139 -3.89 5.56 4.54
C ASP A 139 -4.39 4.99 3.21
N VAL A 140 -4.06 3.73 2.96
CA VAL A 140 -4.50 2.95 1.79
C VAL A 140 -5.50 1.85 2.18
N ASN A 141 -6.11 1.95 3.37
CA ASN A 141 -7.22 1.11 3.78
C ASN A 141 -8.37 1.20 2.75
N ASN A 142 -9.03 0.10 2.47
CA ASN A 142 -10.06 -0.01 1.44
C ASN A 142 -9.59 0.35 0.02
N GLN A 143 -8.29 0.18 -0.27
CA GLN A 143 -7.73 0.50 -1.58
C GLN A 143 -7.03 -0.70 -2.22
N PHE A 144 -7.17 -0.78 -3.53
CA PHE A 144 -6.28 -1.55 -4.39
C PHE A 144 -5.19 -0.62 -4.91
N VAL A 145 -3.92 -0.95 -4.67
CA VAL A 145 -2.78 -0.11 -5.07
C VAL A 145 -1.88 -0.85 -6.04
N ILE A 146 -1.50 -0.20 -7.15
CA ILE A 146 -0.42 -0.70 -8.02
C ILE A 146 0.80 0.21 -7.87
N ILE A 147 1.96 -0.41 -7.70
CA ILE A 147 3.22 0.28 -7.51
C ILE A 147 4.25 -0.30 -8.48
N PHE A 148 4.90 0.55 -9.27
CA PHE A 148 6.06 0.16 -10.06
C PHE A 148 7.31 0.80 -9.45
N VAL A 149 8.30 -0.04 -9.13
CA VAL A 149 9.56 0.38 -8.51
C VAL A 149 10.72 -0.04 -9.39
N THR A 150 11.62 0.87 -9.71
CA THR A 150 12.81 0.59 -10.50
C THR A 150 13.83 -0.23 -9.70
N LYS A 151 14.86 -0.76 -10.40
CA LYS A 151 16.01 -1.41 -9.76
C LYS A 151 16.71 -0.50 -8.74
N ASP A 152 16.72 0.82 -8.97
CA ASP A 152 17.31 1.80 -8.05
C ASP A 152 16.36 2.18 -6.92
N ARG A 153 15.27 1.43 -6.75
CA ARG A 153 14.24 1.61 -5.73
C ARG A 153 13.45 2.93 -5.86
N LYS A 154 13.44 3.54 -7.02
CA LYS A 154 12.62 4.71 -7.29
C LYS A 154 11.21 4.28 -7.72
N VAL A 155 10.18 4.87 -7.12
CA VAL A 155 8.79 4.64 -7.53
C VAL A 155 8.52 5.43 -8.82
N GLU A 156 8.18 4.74 -9.90
CA GLU A 156 7.81 5.38 -11.18
C GLU A 156 6.31 5.39 -11.45
N PHE A 157 5.55 4.54 -10.75
CA PHE A 157 4.11 4.52 -10.83
C PHE A 157 3.51 4.19 -9.47
N PHE A 158 2.50 4.95 -9.06
CA PHE A 158 1.73 4.71 -7.86
C PHE A 158 0.29 5.15 -8.11
N ARG A 159 -0.65 4.21 -8.11
CA ARG A 159 -2.08 4.49 -8.22
C ARG A 159 -2.86 3.63 -7.25
N TYR A 160 -3.96 4.15 -6.79
CA TYR A 160 -4.86 3.50 -5.84
C TYR A 160 -6.32 3.74 -6.21
N GLY A 161 -7.21 2.92 -5.68
CA GLY A 161 -8.64 2.99 -5.95
C GLY A 161 -9.02 2.46 -7.33
N ASP A 162 -10.11 2.96 -7.88
CA ASP A 162 -10.60 2.58 -9.20
C ASP A 162 -9.80 3.27 -10.31
N PHE A 163 -9.27 2.46 -11.23
CA PHE A 163 -8.39 2.95 -12.28
C PHE A 163 -9.15 3.47 -13.48
N THR A 164 -8.88 4.72 -13.81
CA THR A 164 -9.39 5.36 -15.03
C THR A 164 -8.66 4.83 -16.27
N ALA A 165 -9.20 5.11 -17.45
CA ALA A 165 -8.52 4.83 -18.72
C ALA A 165 -7.13 5.51 -18.79
N LYS A 166 -7.02 6.72 -18.20
CA LYS A 166 -5.73 7.44 -18.11
C LYS A 166 -4.73 6.70 -17.22
N ASP A 167 -5.16 6.19 -16.07
CA ASP A 167 -4.27 5.45 -15.16
C ASP A 167 -3.74 4.18 -15.82
N LYS A 168 -4.60 3.46 -16.56
CA LYS A 168 -4.21 2.28 -17.34
C LYS A 168 -3.22 2.64 -18.44
N ALA A 169 -3.42 3.76 -19.16
CA ALA A 169 -2.48 4.25 -20.17
C ALA A 169 -1.11 4.64 -19.56
N ASP A 170 -1.12 5.35 -18.44
CA ASP A 170 0.11 5.73 -17.70
C ASP A 170 0.85 4.49 -17.19
N PHE A 171 0.13 3.49 -16.69
CA PHE A 171 0.70 2.20 -16.30
C PHE A 171 1.46 1.55 -17.47
N TRP A 172 0.83 1.42 -18.64
CA TRP A 172 1.46 0.83 -19.80
C TRP A 172 2.68 1.62 -20.29
N ARG A 173 2.60 2.94 -20.22
CA ARG A 173 3.72 3.82 -20.59
C ARG A 173 4.95 3.56 -19.68
N VAL A 174 4.74 3.30 -18.39
CA VAL A 174 5.84 2.95 -17.47
C VAL A 174 6.35 1.54 -17.72
N VAL A 175 5.47 0.54 -17.71
CA VAL A 175 5.85 -0.87 -17.87
C VAL A 175 6.59 -1.13 -19.18
N ASN A 176 6.18 -0.51 -20.29
CA ASN A 176 6.78 -0.70 -21.61
C ASN A 176 8.23 -0.18 -21.71
N LYS A 177 8.71 0.64 -20.75
CA LYS A 177 10.13 1.06 -20.70
C LYS A 177 11.05 -0.09 -20.26
N TYR A 178 10.50 -1.12 -19.60
CA TYR A 178 11.25 -2.19 -18.92
C TYR A 178 11.03 -3.59 -19.53
N LYS A 179 10.23 -3.67 -20.58
CA LYS A 179 10.01 -4.92 -21.36
C LYS A 179 11.16 -5.29 -22.27
#